data_820aef2355fd86121ba447a92be8dd05
#
_entry.id   820aef2355fd86121ba447a92be8dd05
#
_cell.length_a   1.000
_cell.length_b   1.000
_cell.length_c   1.000
_cell.angle_alpha   90.00
_cell.angle_beta   90.00
_cell.angle_gamma   90.00
#
_symmetry.space_group_name_H-M   'P 1'
#
loop_
_entity.id
_entity.type
_entity.pdbx_description
1 polymer ?
#
loop_
_entity_poly.entity_id
_entity_poly.type
_entity_poly.pdbx_seq_one_letter_code
_entity_poly.pdbx_strand_id
1 'polypeptide(L)'
;MIDKIISLLEKNADTNQAQKMSEYMQNRFEFAGIPKPKLKELIKPFIKETSKDNIDWNLIIELWNCKYREAQYVALEYLQKHRKQLRPDNIKELKYMITEKSWWETVDTIDAFVGDLVLMDSGLKNLMLEWSTSDNIWLRRVSIDFQQKYKEKTDENILENIIVANLGS
;
A
#
# COMPACT_ATOMS: atom_id res chain seq x y z
N MET A 1 3.38 16.53 11.57
CA MET A 1 2.35 16.30 10.52
C MET A 1 1.36 15.22 10.96
N ILE A 2 1.83 14.13 11.52
CA ILE A 2 0.98 13.01 11.98
C ILE A 2 -0.13 13.47 12.94
N ASP A 3 0.18 14.27 13.98
CA ASP A 3 -0.82 14.74 14.96
C ASP A 3 -1.97 15.52 14.31
N LYS A 4 -1.67 16.32 13.28
CA LYS A 4 -2.70 17.04 12.53
C LYS A 4 -3.63 16.08 11.78
N ILE A 5 -3.08 15.01 11.23
CA ILE A 5 -3.86 13.99 10.51
C ILE A 5 -4.72 13.20 11.51
N ILE A 6 -4.14 12.76 12.65
CA ILE A 6 -4.90 12.05 13.69
C ILE A 6 -6.04 12.93 14.20
N SER A 7 -5.77 14.18 14.57
CA SER A 7 -6.80 15.14 15.02
C SER A 7 -7.88 15.36 13.95
N LEU A 8 -7.50 15.39 12.67
CA LEU A 8 -8.45 15.50 11.57
C LEU A 8 -9.36 14.27 11.50
N LEU A 9 -8.82 13.06 11.64
CA LEU A 9 -9.58 11.81 11.65
C LEU A 9 -10.57 11.81 12.83
N GLU A 10 -10.10 12.11 14.04
CA GLU A 10 -10.91 12.14 15.26
C GLU A 10 -12.03 13.17 15.19
N LYS A 11 -11.74 14.36 14.68
CA LYS A 11 -12.74 15.45 14.52
C LYS A 11 -13.85 15.10 13.52
N ASN A 12 -13.57 14.25 12.55
CA ASN A 12 -14.52 13.84 11.51
C ASN A 12 -15.03 12.41 11.71
N ALA A 13 -14.78 11.81 12.87
CA ALA A 13 -15.18 10.45 13.16
C ALA A 13 -16.71 10.28 13.16
N ASP A 14 -17.15 9.12 12.66
CA ASP A 14 -18.54 8.68 12.66
C ASP A 14 -18.59 7.23 13.14
N THR A 15 -19.06 7.03 14.36
CA THR A 15 -19.09 5.71 15.01
C THR A 15 -19.93 4.69 14.25
N ASN A 16 -21.08 5.10 13.68
CA ASN A 16 -21.94 4.18 12.96
C ASN A 16 -21.29 3.74 11.63
N GLN A 17 -20.63 4.67 10.96
CA GLN A 17 -19.91 4.38 9.73
C GLN A 17 -18.63 3.56 10.02
N ALA A 18 -17.94 3.84 11.11
CA ALA A 18 -16.76 3.09 11.57
C ALA A 18 -17.10 1.62 11.80
N GLN A 19 -18.23 1.34 12.47
CA GLN A 19 -18.69 -0.03 12.67
C GLN A 19 -18.93 -0.75 11.34
N LYS A 20 -19.66 -0.16 10.40
CA LYS A 20 -19.92 -0.74 9.09
C LYS A 20 -18.64 -1.02 8.30
N MET A 21 -17.67 -0.09 8.35
CA MET A 21 -16.37 -0.25 7.68
C MET A 21 -15.56 -1.38 8.33
N SER A 22 -15.58 -1.49 9.66
CA SER A 22 -14.91 -2.56 10.38
C SER A 22 -15.53 -3.93 10.06
N GLU A 23 -16.86 -4.04 10.09
CA GLU A 23 -17.58 -5.27 9.73
C GLU A 23 -17.26 -5.71 8.30
N TYR A 24 -17.23 -4.79 7.34
CA TYR A 24 -16.83 -5.08 5.96
C TYR A 24 -15.40 -5.65 5.86
N MET A 25 -14.49 -5.19 6.75
CA MET A 25 -13.12 -5.70 6.87
C MET A 25 -12.99 -6.86 7.87
N GLN A 26 -14.08 -7.58 8.15
CA GLN A 26 -14.11 -8.73 9.07
C GLN A 26 -13.64 -8.38 10.50
N ASN A 27 -13.87 -7.14 10.94
CA ASN A 27 -13.45 -6.59 12.23
C ASN A 27 -11.94 -6.67 12.50
N ARG A 28 -11.13 -6.64 11.44
CA ARG A 28 -9.66 -6.70 11.55
C ARG A 28 -9.02 -5.36 11.88
N PHE A 29 -9.71 -4.26 11.63
CA PHE A 29 -9.15 -2.90 11.75
C PHE A 29 -10.13 -1.97 12.46
N GLU A 30 -9.57 -1.04 13.24
CA GLU A 30 -10.30 0.08 13.80
C GLU A 30 -10.41 1.18 12.75
N PHE A 31 -11.59 1.78 12.66
CA PHE A 31 -11.89 2.88 11.74
C PHE A 31 -12.33 4.14 12.50
N ALA A 32 -11.97 5.31 11.98
CA ALA A 32 -12.60 6.57 12.39
C ALA A 32 -14.01 6.71 11.77
N GLY A 33 -14.30 6.01 10.68
CA GLY A 33 -15.59 6.03 10.00
C GLY A 33 -15.67 7.06 8.88
N ILE A 34 -14.57 7.36 8.22
CA ILE A 34 -14.50 8.35 7.16
C ILE A 34 -14.40 7.65 5.80
N PRO A 35 -15.44 7.68 4.94
CA PRO A 35 -15.39 7.07 3.62
C PRO A 35 -14.26 7.65 2.76
N LYS A 36 -13.65 6.80 1.91
CA LYS A 36 -12.50 7.18 1.06
C LYS A 36 -12.68 8.49 0.29
N PRO A 37 -13.84 8.79 -0.35
CA PRO A 37 -14.01 10.09 -1.05
C PRO A 37 -13.89 11.28 -0.12
N LYS A 38 -14.56 11.24 1.05
CA LYS A 38 -14.50 12.30 2.06
C LYS A 38 -13.09 12.44 2.64
N LEU A 39 -12.42 11.29 2.91
CA LEU A 39 -11.04 11.30 3.38
C LEU A 39 -10.11 12.03 2.40
N LYS A 40 -10.21 11.74 1.10
CA LYS A 40 -9.42 12.41 0.06
C LYS A 40 -9.60 13.92 0.05
N GLU A 41 -10.82 14.39 0.22
CA GLU A 41 -11.10 15.84 0.31
C GLU A 41 -10.44 16.46 1.55
N LEU A 42 -10.59 15.82 2.70
CA LEU A 42 -10.06 16.29 3.97
C LEU A 42 -8.53 16.37 4.01
N ILE A 43 -7.86 15.39 3.42
CA ILE A 43 -6.38 15.34 3.42
C ILE A 43 -5.73 16.13 2.28
N LYS A 44 -6.48 16.58 1.30
CA LYS A 44 -5.98 17.31 0.13
C LYS A 44 -5.08 18.51 0.47
N PRO A 45 -5.38 19.36 1.47
CA PRO A 45 -4.48 20.43 1.88
C PRO A 45 -3.11 19.88 2.36
N PHE A 46 -3.12 18.86 3.24
CA PHE A 46 -1.90 18.26 3.77
C PHE A 46 -1.03 17.66 2.66
N ILE A 47 -1.67 16.90 1.76
CA ILE A 47 -0.96 16.30 0.64
C ILE A 47 -0.36 17.40 -0.26
N LYS A 48 -1.02 18.56 -0.45
CA LYS A 48 -0.48 19.67 -1.25
C LYS A 48 0.75 20.33 -0.62
N GLU A 49 0.78 20.44 0.69
CA GLU A 49 1.86 21.10 1.44
C GLU A 49 3.14 20.25 1.52
N THR A 50 3.06 18.95 1.23
CA THR A 50 4.25 18.07 1.29
C THR A 50 5.26 18.45 0.21
N SER A 51 6.56 18.48 0.60
CA SER A 51 7.66 18.71 -0.33
C SER A 51 7.62 17.74 -1.50
N LYS A 52 8.10 18.20 -2.67
CA LYS A 52 8.18 17.36 -3.87
C LYS A 52 9.53 16.66 -4.02
N ASP A 53 10.47 16.93 -3.13
CA ASP A 53 11.86 16.57 -3.34
C ASP A 53 12.23 15.19 -2.83
N ASN A 54 11.59 14.74 -1.74
CA ASN A 54 11.87 13.43 -1.15
C ASN A 54 10.62 12.84 -0.49
N ILE A 55 10.54 11.51 -0.46
CA ILE A 55 9.53 10.78 0.29
C ILE A 55 9.89 10.81 1.78
N ASP A 56 8.98 11.27 2.63
CA ASP A 56 9.10 11.16 4.08
C ASP A 56 8.62 9.78 4.53
N TRP A 57 9.55 8.84 4.58
CA TRP A 57 9.27 7.47 5.02
C TRP A 57 8.91 7.38 6.50
N ASN A 58 9.42 8.29 7.35
CA ASN A 58 9.03 8.32 8.76
C ASN A 58 7.54 8.64 8.90
N LEU A 59 7.05 9.64 8.17
CA LEU A 59 5.63 9.96 8.12
C LEU A 59 4.79 8.76 7.64
N ILE A 60 5.21 8.07 6.58
CA ILE A 60 4.51 6.89 6.06
C ILE A 60 4.42 5.80 7.13
N ILE A 61 5.53 5.48 7.80
CA ILE A 61 5.57 4.43 8.82
C ILE A 61 4.73 4.81 10.05
N GLU A 62 4.76 6.07 10.49
CA GLU A 62 3.92 6.56 11.59
C GLU A 62 2.42 6.44 11.23
N LEU A 63 2.03 6.85 10.03
CA LEU A 63 0.66 6.68 9.52
C LEU A 63 0.28 5.21 9.40
N TRP A 64 1.20 4.35 8.96
CA TRP A 64 0.95 2.91 8.84
C TRP A 64 0.69 2.26 10.18
N ASN A 65 1.41 2.68 11.23
CA ASN A 65 1.28 2.17 12.59
C ASN A 65 0.10 2.77 13.38
N CYS A 66 -0.53 3.83 12.87
CA CYS A 66 -1.70 4.43 13.51
C CYS A 66 -2.83 3.40 13.69
N LYS A 67 -3.63 3.54 14.76
CA LYS A 67 -4.74 2.64 15.05
C LYS A 67 -5.83 2.66 13.97
N TYR A 68 -6.14 3.84 13.43
CA TYR A 68 -7.18 4.00 12.43
C TYR A 68 -6.75 3.54 11.04
N ARG A 69 -7.56 2.71 10.40
CA ARG A 69 -7.30 2.24 9.02
C ARG A 69 -7.20 3.36 8.00
N GLU A 70 -7.94 4.43 8.19
CA GLU A 70 -7.87 5.62 7.35
C GLU A 70 -6.46 6.23 7.29
N ALA A 71 -5.65 6.09 8.34
CA ALA A 71 -4.27 6.59 8.32
C ALA A 71 -3.40 5.84 7.30
N GLN A 72 -3.60 4.52 7.11
CA GLN A 72 -2.95 3.77 6.04
C GLN A 72 -3.38 4.28 4.66
N TYR A 73 -4.66 4.65 4.49
CA TYR A 73 -5.11 5.24 3.23
C TYR A 73 -4.47 6.61 2.97
N VAL A 74 -4.26 7.42 4.03
CA VAL A 74 -3.51 8.68 3.92
C VAL A 74 -2.07 8.43 3.47
N ALA A 75 -1.40 7.42 4.05
CA ALA A 75 -0.04 7.03 3.65
C ALA A 75 0.03 6.63 2.17
N LEU A 76 -0.96 5.88 1.67
CA LEU A 76 -1.03 5.49 0.26
C LEU A 76 -1.30 6.68 -0.67
N GLU A 77 -2.17 7.61 -0.31
CA GLU A 77 -2.41 8.83 -1.09
C GLU A 77 -1.17 9.73 -1.12
N TYR A 78 -0.45 9.83 0.00
CA TYR A 78 0.84 10.52 0.07
C TYR A 78 1.86 9.86 -0.88
N LEU A 79 2.02 8.54 -0.79
CA LEU A 79 2.96 7.80 -1.64
C LEU A 79 2.58 7.89 -3.13
N GLN A 80 1.29 7.84 -3.46
CA GLN A 80 0.79 8.02 -4.82
C GLN A 80 1.19 9.40 -5.41
N LYS A 81 1.13 10.47 -4.60
CA LYS A 81 1.60 11.79 -5.02
C LYS A 81 3.11 11.81 -5.29
N HIS A 82 3.87 11.08 -4.50
CA HIS A 82 5.33 11.02 -4.55
C HIS A 82 5.88 9.86 -5.38
N ARG A 83 5.01 9.14 -6.12
CA ARG A 83 5.33 7.92 -6.85
C ARG A 83 6.56 8.03 -7.76
N LYS A 84 6.75 9.18 -8.40
CA LYS A 84 7.91 9.45 -9.28
C LYS A 84 9.26 9.54 -8.55
N GLN A 85 9.23 9.64 -7.23
CA GLN A 85 10.43 9.73 -6.38
C GLN A 85 10.84 8.37 -5.81
N LEU A 86 10.01 7.34 -6.01
CA LEU A 86 10.35 5.97 -5.64
C LEU A 86 11.65 5.53 -6.33
N ARG A 87 12.45 4.78 -5.59
CA ARG A 87 13.71 4.18 -6.03
C ARG A 87 13.73 2.71 -5.66
N PRO A 88 14.48 1.86 -6.37
CA PRO A 88 14.55 0.42 -6.10
C PRO A 88 14.81 0.07 -4.64
N ASP A 89 15.66 0.83 -3.95
CA ASP A 89 15.96 0.64 -2.52
C ASP A 89 14.75 0.77 -1.60
N ASN A 90 13.67 1.40 -2.08
CA ASN A 90 12.43 1.53 -1.30
C ASN A 90 11.59 0.25 -1.26
N ILE A 91 12.05 -0.80 -1.88
CA ILE A 91 11.38 -2.12 -1.82
C ILE A 91 11.25 -2.64 -0.38
N LYS A 92 12.16 -2.27 0.51
CA LYS A 92 12.13 -2.66 1.92
C LYS A 92 10.99 -1.97 2.70
N GLU A 93 10.74 -0.68 2.44
CA GLU A 93 9.62 0.04 3.04
C GLU A 93 8.29 -0.46 2.49
N LEU A 94 8.20 -0.74 1.18
CA LEU A 94 7.01 -1.35 0.58
C LEU A 94 6.76 -2.75 1.14
N LYS A 95 7.81 -3.57 1.34
CA LYS A 95 7.69 -4.88 1.98
C LYS A 95 7.09 -4.76 3.38
N TYR A 96 7.56 -3.81 4.20
CA TYR A 96 7.00 -3.53 5.52
C TYR A 96 5.50 -3.23 5.42
N MET A 97 5.09 -2.33 4.51
CA MET A 97 3.69 -1.98 4.32
C MET A 97 2.83 -3.16 3.82
N ILE A 98 3.42 -4.10 3.07
CA ILE A 98 2.72 -5.30 2.60
C ILE A 98 2.52 -6.29 3.76
N THR A 99 3.51 -6.45 4.64
CA THR A 99 3.49 -7.47 5.70
C THR A 99 2.84 -7.01 6.99
N GLU A 100 2.77 -5.70 7.24
CA GLU A 100 2.14 -5.13 8.43
C GLU A 100 0.74 -4.60 8.12
N LYS A 101 -0.23 -4.94 8.99
CA LYS A 101 -1.64 -4.56 8.83
C LYS A 101 -2.23 -4.91 7.46
N SER A 102 -1.81 -6.04 6.93
CA SER A 102 -2.08 -6.50 5.58
C SER A 102 -3.57 -6.76 5.35
N TRP A 103 -4.08 -6.28 4.23
CA TRP A 103 -5.39 -6.62 3.69
C TRP A 103 -5.43 -6.25 2.20
N TRP A 104 -6.30 -6.91 1.45
CA TRP A 104 -6.33 -6.76 -0.01
C TRP A 104 -6.39 -5.31 -0.50
N GLU A 105 -7.21 -4.42 0.10
CA GLU A 105 -7.41 -3.06 -0.42
C GLU A 105 -6.21 -2.12 -0.26
N THR A 106 -5.27 -2.44 0.63
CA THR A 106 -3.99 -1.73 0.73
C THR A 106 -2.91 -2.41 -0.07
N VAL A 107 -2.83 -3.74 -0.01
CA VAL A 107 -1.82 -4.54 -0.72
C VAL A 107 -1.97 -4.35 -2.24
N ASP A 108 -3.19 -4.42 -2.79
CA ASP A 108 -3.46 -4.22 -4.23
C ASP A 108 -3.20 -2.77 -4.71
N THR A 109 -3.01 -1.84 -3.78
CA THR A 109 -2.53 -0.49 -4.12
C THR A 109 -1.00 -0.46 -4.16
N ILE A 110 -0.35 -1.21 -3.25
CA ILE A 110 1.12 -1.24 -3.13
C ILE A 110 1.75 -2.03 -4.28
N ASP A 111 1.08 -3.05 -4.81
CA ASP A 111 1.57 -3.87 -5.93
C ASP A 111 2.01 -3.02 -7.12
N ALA A 112 1.25 -1.95 -7.43
CA ALA A 112 1.58 -1.04 -8.50
C ALA A 112 2.86 -0.22 -8.24
N PHE A 113 3.19 0.06 -6.97
CA PHE A 113 4.47 0.70 -6.61
C PHE A 113 5.62 -0.29 -6.73
N VAL A 114 5.41 -1.54 -6.26
CA VAL A 114 6.39 -2.63 -6.45
C VAL A 114 6.66 -2.84 -7.94
N GLY A 115 5.62 -2.87 -8.76
CA GLY A 115 5.75 -2.98 -10.22
C GLY A 115 6.63 -1.88 -10.81
N ASP A 116 6.45 -0.62 -10.39
CA ASP A 116 7.32 0.47 -10.85
C ASP A 116 8.80 0.22 -10.49
N LEU A 117 9.07 -0.27 -9.27
CA LEU A 117 10.45 -0.53 -8.85
C LEU A 117 11.08 -1.67 -9.65
N VAL A 118 10.34 -2.73 -9.94
CA VAL A 118 10.83 -3.85 -10.77
C VAL A 118 11.08 -3.40 -12.22
N LEU A 119 10.31 -2.44 -12.74
CA LEU A 119 10.59 -1.84 -14.05
C LEU A 119 11.85 -0.96 -14.04
N MET A 120 12.18 -0.33 -12.91
CA MET A 120 13.39 0.48 -12.75
C MET A 120 14.65 -0.38 -12.57
N ASP A 121 14.51 -1.50 -11.86
CA ASP A 121 15.61 -2.43 -11.58
C ASP A 121 15.15 -3.88 -11.79
N SER A 122 15.58 -4.46 -12.90
CA SER A 122 15.27 -5.85 -13.24
C SER A 122 15.84 -6.88 -12.26
N GLY A 123 16.83 -6.51 -11.43
CA GLY A 123 17.34 -7.36 -10.35
C GLY A 123 16.27 -7.73 -9.32
N LEU A 124 15.26 -6.86 -9.13
CA LEU A 124 14.11 -7.13 -8.24
C LEU A 124 13.19 -8.26 -8.74
N LYS A 125 13.33 -8.72 -9.99
CA LYS A 125 12.60 -9.89 -10.50
C LYS A 125 12.92 -11.15 -9.69
N ASN A 126 14.17 -11.33 -9.26
CA ASN A 126 14.54 -12.45 -8.40
C ASN A 126 13.83 -12.39 -7.05
N LEU A 127 13.69 -11.18 -6.48
CA LEU A 127 12.93 -10.99 -5.25
C LEU A 127 11.43 -11.33 -5.44
N MET A 128 10.84 -11.05 -6.60
CA MET A 128 9.45 -11.44 -6.90
C MET A 128 9.32 -12.97 -6.98
N LEU A 129 10.30 -13.68 -7.53
CA LEU A 129 10.33 -15.14 -7.50
C LEU A 129 10.46 -15.69 -6.07
N GLU A 130 11.29 -15.08 -5.22
CA GLU A 130 11.35 -15.43 -3.79
C GLU A 130 10.01 -15.17 -3.07
N TRP A 131 9.37 -14.04 -3.32
CA TRP A 131 8.08 -13.70 -2.72
C TRP A 131 6.98 -14.66 -3.17
N SER A 132 7.05 -15.21 -4.38
CA SER A 132 6.05 -16.13 -4.91
C SER A 132 5.94 -17.45 -4.12
N THR A 133 6.98 -17.82 -3.39
CA THR A 133 7.04 -19.02 -2.53
C THR A 133 7.09 -18.69 -1.03
N SER A 134 6.87 -17.43 -0.66
CA SER A 134 6.87 -16.98 0.74
C SER A 134 5.74 -17.61 1.53
N ASP A 135 5.97 -17.87 2.83
CA ASP A 135 4.89 -18.23 3.77
C ASP A 135 3.87 -17.12 3.97
N ASN A 136 4.27 -15.86 3.72
CA ASN A 136 3.37 -14.72 3.79
C ASN A 136 2.53 -14.60 2.51
N ILE A 137 1.24 -14.87 2.63
CA ILE A 137 0.27 -14.83 1.52
C ILE A 137 0.24 -13.48 0.79
N TRP A 138 0.51 -12.36 1.50
CA TRP A 138 0.47 -11.03 0.90
C TRP A 138 1.69 -10.75 0.03
N LEU A 139 2.86 -11.29 0.37
CA LEU A 139 4.02 -11.25 -0.51
C LEU A 139 3.78 -12.11 -1.76
N ARG A 140 3.19 -13.32 -1.60
CA ARG A 140 2.78 -14.14 -2.77
C ARG A 140 1.81 -13.39 -3.66
N ARG A 141 0.79 -12.73 -3.08
CA ARG A 141 -0.17 -11.93 -3.84
C ARG A 141 0.50 -10.84 -4.66
N VAL A 142 1.37 -10.04 -4.04
CA VAL A 142 2.09 -8.98 -4.75
C VAL A 142 2.98 -9.55 -5.86
N SER A 143 3.62 -10.70 -5.64
CA SER A 143 4.45 -11.34 -6.68
C SER A 143 3.63 -11.78 -7.90
N ILE A 144 2.36 -12.11 -7.73
CA ILE A 144 1.44 -12.44 -8.83
C ILE A 144 0.98 -11.16 -9.55
N ASP A 145 0.69 -10.09 -8.79
CA ASP A 145 -0.03 -8.92 -9.29
C ASP A 145 0.88 -7.76 -9.75
N PHE A 146 2.19 -7.75 -9.42
CA PHE A 146 3.08 -6.62 -9.68
C PHE A 146 3.17 -6.19 -11.15
N GLN A 147 2.93 -7.11 -12.09
CA GLN A 147 2.94 -6.84 -13.53
C GLN A 147 1.56 -6.44 -14.10
N GLN A 148 0.52 -6.35 -13.27
CA GLN A 148 -0.86 -6.14 -13.74
C GLN A 148 -1.04 -4.94 -14.68
N LYS A 149 -0.18 -3.92 -14.58
CA LYS A 149 -0.22 -2.70 -15.40
C LYS A 149 0.84 -2.63 -16.49
N TYR A 150 1.61 -3.68 -16.69
CA TYR A 150 2.75 -3.67 -17.64
C TYR A 150 2.35 -3.75 -19.10
N LYS A 151 1.18 -4.33 -19.41
CA LYS A 151 0.71 -4.53 -20.80
C LYS A 151 1.78 -5.27 -21.61
N GLU A 152 2.27 -4.63 -22.69
CA GLU A 152 3.28 -5.18 -23.60
C GLU A 152 4.66 -5.38 -22.94
N LYS A 153 4.88 -4.83 -21.74
CA LYS A 153 6.12 -5.01 -20.97
C LYS A 153 6.08 -6.20 -20.03
N THR A 154 4.97 -6.93 -20.00
CA THR A 154 4.84 -8.11 -19.14
C THR A 154 5.92 -9.13 -19.49
N ASP A 155 6.64 -9.59 -18.46
CA ASP A 155 7.57 -10.70 -18.57
C ASP A 155 6.80 -12.00 -18.38
N GLU A 156 6.40 -12.62 -19.48
CA GLU A 156 5.57 -13.82 -19.49
C GLU A 156 6.28 -15.01 -18.83
N ASN A 157 7.60 -15.14 -18.97
CA ASN A 157 8.36 -16.24 -18.36
C ASN A 157 8.34 -16.15 -16.82
N ILE A 158 8.52 -14.94 -16.28
CA ILE A 158 8.45 -14.74 -14.82
C ILE A 158 7.03 -14.95 -14.33
N LEU A 159 6.03 -14.44 -15.04
CA LEU A 159 4.62 -14.61 -14.67
C LEU A 159 4.25 -16.10 -14.65
N GLU A 160 4.64 -16.86 -15.67
CA GLU A 160 4.41 -18.30 -15.73
C GLU A 160 5.06 -19.04 -14.54
N ASN A 161 6.33 -18.75 -14.26
CA ASN A 161 7.05 -19.36 -13.13
C ASN A 161 6.34 -19.07 -11.79
N ILE A 162 5.90 -17.83 -11.57
CA ILE A 162 5.20 -17.44 -10.35
C ILE A 162 3.84 -18.15 -10.25
N ILE A 163 3.08 -18.22 -11.35
CA ILE A 163 1.79 -18.91 -11.38
C ILE A 163 1.97 -20.39 -11.07
N VAL A 164 2.92 -21.05 -11.75
CA VAL A 164 3.21 -22.48 -11.54
C VAL A 164 3.60 -22.76 -10.08
N ALA A 165 4.42 -21.90 -9.47
CA ALA A 165 4.82 -22.02 -8.06
C ALA A 165 3.64 -21.89 -7.07
N ASN A 166 2.51 -21.34 -7.51
CA ASN A 166 1.32 -21.13 -6.67
C ASN A 166 0.12 -22.04 -7.04
N LEU A 167 0.27 -22.94 -8.02
CA LEU A 167 -0.76 -23.91 -8.36
C LEU A 167 -0.95 -24.91 -7.21
N GLY A 168 -2.15 -24.94 -6.64
CA GLY A 168 -2.51 -25.87 -5.55
C GLY A 168 -2.13 -25.40 -4.13
N SER A 169 -1.73 -24.13 -3.98
CA SER A 169 -1.45 -23.52 -2.68
C SER A 169 -2.70 -22.87 -2.06
#